data_8ff8359ef9cba9f703dce7469def378b
#
_entry.id   8ff8359ef9cba9f703dce7469def378b
#
_cell.length_a   1.000
_cell.length_b   1.000
_cell.length_c   1.000
_cell.angle_alpha   90.00
_cell.angle_beta   90.00
_cell.angle_gamma   90.00
#
_symmetry.space_group_name_H-M   'P 1'
#
loop_
_entity.id
_entity.type
_entity.pdbx_description
1 polymer ?
#
loop_
_entity_poly.entity_id
_entity_poly.type
_entity_poly.pdbx_seq_one_letter_code
_entity_poly.pdbx_strand_id
1 'polypeptide(L)'
;MALDATSTVRADLEIANGRILRLIDRGRKSASVENAGSRSGRTEISLEGCLILPGLINSHDHLEFNLFPRLGHGPYPNFEKWADDIFYPESSPIREHLSIPKRVRLWWGGIKNLLSGVTSVCHHNAYKKSVFDADFPVRVVKRYGWAHSLRFGNDIREAFLATPRGAPFIIHLAEGSDKKSGDEIFDLDRIGALNSRTVIVHGVGLTERGHELRRRHGAALVWCPTSNRFTLATTLDVAAMGRRDRISLGSDSALTAEGDLLDEIRAAHREGVDPRQIYSMVTGSAADVLRLRNGEGKLQPGSNADLLVVKRRDVSPAEVLIGTRLNAIEMVMVSGKPHLVSAKIALGCPPGLLDGFEDIEVEGTSCFVRAPVRRLLQETRLRLGPDVCLAGKRVSA
;
A
#
# COMPACT_ATOMS: atom_id res chain seq x y z
N MET A 1 -8.88 20.04 -0.50
CA MET A 1 -9.24 18.62 -0.44
C MET A 1 -9.59 18.15 -1.85
N ALA A 2 -9.13 16.96 -2.25
CA ALA A 2 -9.54 16.32 -3.50
C ALA A 2 -11.01 15.87 -3.41
N LEU A 3 -11.79 16.13 -4.42
CA LEU A 3 -13.12 15.52 -4.60
C LEU A 3 -12.97 14.19 -5.36
N ASP A 4 -12.10 14.19 -6.34
CA ASP A 4 -11.73 13.05 -7.17
C ASP A 4 -10.29 13.22 -7.72
N ALA A 5 -9.92 12.47 -8.74
CA ALA A 5 -8.61 12.52 -9.38
C ALA A 5 -8.31 13.86 -10.10
N THR A 6 -9.32 14.68 -10.37
CA THR A 6 -9.21 15.87 -11.23
C THR A 6 -9.58 17.18 -10.55
N SER A 7 -10.40 17.12 -9.51
CA SER A 7 -11.03 18.30 -8.92
C SER A 7 -10.78 18.43 -7.42
N THR A 8 -10.75 19.67 -6.95
CA THR A 8 -10.53 20.02 -5.54
C THR A 8 -11.58 21.00 -5.03
N VAL A 9 -11.78 20.97 -3.72
CA VAL A 9 -12.61 21.97 -3.03
C VAL A 9 -11.84 22.50 -1.80
N ARG A 10 -12.05 23.77 -1.44
CA ARG A 10 -11.59 24.32 -0.18
C ARG A 10 -12.59 23.96 0.91
N ALA A 11 -12.22 23.07 1.80
CA ALA A 11 -13.13 22.54 2.80
C ALA A 11 -12.41 22.23 4.12
N ASP A 12 -13.17 22.25 5.22
CA ASP A 12 -12.76 21.65 6.47
C ASP A 12 -13.34 20.23 6.55
N LEU A 13 -12.59 19.34 7.17
CA LEU A 13 -13.00 17.98 7.51
C LEU A 13 -13.29 17.88 9.01
N GLU A 14 -14.50 17.50 9.35
CA GLU A 14 -14.84 17.13 10.73
C GLU A 14 -14.77 15.61 10.86
N ILE A 15 -14.01 15.14 11.87
CA ILE A 15 -13.75 13.73 12.12
C ILE A 15 -14.24 13.40 13.53
N ALA A 16 -14.98 12.30 13.67
CA ALA A 16 -15.39 11.77 14.95
C ALA A 16 -15.38 10.23 14.90
N ASN A 17 -14.94 9.59 15.98
CA ASN A 17 -14.90 8.13 16.12
C ASN A 17 -14.18 7.42 14.95
N GLY A 18 -13.11 8.02 14.44
CA GLY A 18 -12.31 7.46 13.35
C GLY A 18 -12.94 7.58 11.97
N ARG A 19 -14.06 8.31 11.82
CA ARG A 19 -14.78 8.50 10.56
C ARG A 19 -14.91 9.96 10.18
N ILE A 20 -14.98 10.23 8.89
CA ILE A 20 -15.36 11.54 8.36
C ILE A 20 -16.84 11.77 8.70
N LEU A 21 -17.12 12.77 9.54
CA LEU A 21 -18.48 13.13 9.94
C LEU A 21 -19.13 14.00 8.86
N ARG A 22 -18.41 15.04 8.42
CA ARG A 22 -18.89 15.96 7.38
C ARG A 22 -17.74 16.72 6.72
N LEU A 23 -18.06 17.26 5.52
CA LEU A 23 -17.25 18.20 4.76
C LEU A 23 -17.91 19.57 4.82
N ILE A 24 -17.16 20.60 5.20
CA ILE A 24 -17.65 21.97 5.30
C ILE A 24 -16.99 22.77 4.18
N ASP A 25 -17.72 23.03 3.10
CA ASP A 25 -17.24 23.81 1.96
C ASP A 25 -17.03 25.28 2.37
N ARG A 26 -15.79 25.75 2.24
CA ARG A 26 -15.37 27.13 2.51
C ARG A 26 -15.48 28.04 1.28
N GLY A 27 -15.76 27.48 0.09
CA GLY A 27 -15.92 28.23 -1.16
C GLY A 27 -17.29 28.84 -1.35
N ARG A 28 -18.34 28.29 -0.74
CA ARG A 28 -19.65 28.87 -0.70
C ARG A 28 -19.73 29.79 0.51
N LYS A 29 -19.95 31.12 0.28
CA LYS A 29 -20.33 32.06 1.34
C LYS A 29 -21.63 31.53 1.96
N SER A 30 -21.55 30.75 3.01
CA SER A 30 -22.68 30.50 3.89
C SER A 30 -22.89 31.79 4.68
N ALA A 31 -23.98 32.49 4.38
CA ALA A 31 -24.54 33.44 5.31
C ALA A 31 -24.82 32.67 6.61
N SER A 32 -24.34 33.23 7.75
CA SER A 32 -24.50 32.72 9.11
C SER A 32 -23.71 31.41 9.46
N VAL A 33 -22.42 31.57 9.73
CA VAL A 33 -21.81 30.78 10.81
C VAL A 33 -21.95 31.63 12.08
N GLU A 34 -23.16 31.62 12.64
CA GLU A 34 -23.35 32.05 14.01
C GLU A 34 -22.60 31.09 14.93
N ASN A 35 -21.68 31.68 15.72
CA ASN A 35 -21.12 31.18 16.96
C ASN A 35 -20.88 29.66 17.04
N ALA A 36 -19.76 29.21 16.51
CA ALA A 36 -19.09 28.05 17.06
C ALA A 36 -18.58 28.44 18.46
N GLY A 37 -19.47 28.40 19.42
CA GLY A 37 -19.07 28.46 20.84
C GLY A 37 -17.94 27.47 21.07
N SER A 38 -16.93 27.86 21.77
CA SER A 38 -15.84 27.00 22.25
C SER A 38 -16.40 25.66 22.75
N ARG A 39 -16.45 24.66 21.86
CA ARG A 39 -16.81 23.30 22.26
C ARG A 39 -15.57 22.69 22.86
N SER A 40 -15.48 22.72 24.18
CA SER A 40 -14.50 21.97 24.99
C SER A 40 -14.36 20.55 24.40
N GLY A 41 -13.13 20.14 24.03
CA GLY A 41 -12.81 18.80 23.57
C GLY A 41 -12.57 18.62 22.05
N ARG A 42 -12.56 19.68 21.23
CA ARG A 42 -12.17 19.60 19.82
C ARG A 42 -10.69 19.89 19.64
N THR A 43 -10.03 19.04 18.85
CA THR A 43 -8.67 19.28 18.38
C THR A 43 -8.75 19.81 16.93
N GLU A 44 -8.11 20.96 16.68
CA GLU A 44 -8.01 21.54 15.34
C GLU A 44 -6.57 21.47 14.85
N ILE A 45 -6.39 21.07 13.60
CA ILE A 45 -5.10 21.04 12.92
C ILE A 45 -5.23 21.87 11.65
N SER A 46 -4.44 22.93 11.54
CA SER A 46 -4.40 23.73 10.32
C SER A 46 -3.62 23.00 9.24
N LEU A 47 -4.28 22.79 8.10
CA LEU A 47 -3.71 22.19 6.88
C LEU A 47 -3.67 23.20 5.73
N GLU A 48 -3.50 24.50 6.07
CA GLU A 48 -3.43 25.55 5.06
C GLU A 48 -2.21 25.34 4.15
N GLY A 49 -2.42 25.52 2.84
CA GLY A 49 -1.38 25.23 1.83
C GLY A 49 -1.19 23.73 1.53
N CYS A 50 -2.06 22.87 2.07
CA CYS A 50 -2.02 21.43 1.82
C CYS A 50 -3.18 20.97 0.92
N LEU A 51 -2.97 19.81 0.28
CA LEU A 51 -4.00 19.03 -0.39
C LEU A 51 -4.27 17.77 0.43
N ILE A 52 -5.53 17.53 0.74
CA ILE A 52 -5.98 16.29 1.39
C ILE A 52 -6.41 15.32 0.30
N LEU A 53 -5.80 14.14 0.27
CA LEU A 53 -6.14 12.99 -0.57
C LEU A 53 -6.71 11.87 0.31
N PRO A 54 -7.48 10.92 -0.25
CA PRO A 54 -7.75 9.67 0.45
C PRO A 54 -6.44 9.00 0.84
N GLY A 55 -6.40 8.36 2.00
CA GLY A 55 -5.29 7.49 2.37
C GLY A 55 -5.10 6.39 1.34
N LEU A 56 -3.84 6.13 0.94
CA LEU A 56 -3.53 5.16 -0.10
C LEU A 56 -3.75 3.73 0.38
N ILE A 57 -4.06 2.86 -0.57
CA ILE A 57 -4.25 1.42 -0.35
C ILE A 57 -3.18 0.68 -1.15
N ASN A 58 -2.32 -0.06 -0.45
CA ASN A 58 -1.35 -0.96 -1.04
C ASN A 58 -1.98 -2.35 -1.16
N SER A 59 -2.25 -2.79 -2.38
CA SER A 59 -3.02 -4.02 -2.61
C SER A 59 -2.21 -5.30 -2.46
N HIS A 60 -0.87 -5.21 -2.36
CA HIS A 60 0.01 -6.37 -2.18
C HIS A 60 1.36 -5.94 -1.63
N ASP A 61 1.77 -6.57 -0.53
CA ASP A 61 3.07 -6.39 0.10
C ASP A 61 3.42 -7.63 0.94
N HIS A 62 4.67 -8.01 0.98
CA HIS A 62 5.23 -8.97 1.94
C HIS A 62 5.93 -8.20 3.07
N LEU A 63 5.19 -7.74 4.06
CA LEU A 63 5.68 -6.81 5.10
C LEU A 63 6.97 -7.25 5.77
N GLU A 64 7.20 -8.56 5.95
CA GLU A 64 8.39 -9.09 6.60
C GLU A 64 9.68 -9.04 5.79
N PHE A 65 9.61 -8.69 4.49
CA PHE A 65 10.80 -8.68 3.62
C PHE A 65 11.29 -7.29 3.24
N ASN A 66 10.76 -6.23 3.85
CA ASN A 66 11.07 -4.86 3.46
C ASN A 66 12.41 -4.31 4.02
N LEU A 67 13.07 -5.05 4.90
CA LEU A 67 14.45 -4.78 5.31
C LEU A 67 15.50 -5.45 4.39
N PHE A 68 15.08 -6.41 3.57
CA PHE A 68 16.00 -7.14 2.71
C PHE A 68 16.49 -6.24 1.57
N PRO A 69 17.72 -6.47 1.10
CA PRO A 69 18.15 -5.93 -0.18
C PRO A 69 17.40 -6.63 -1.31
N ARG A 70 17.42 -6.05 -2.48
CA ARG A 70 16.95 -6.71 -3.70
C ARG A 70 17.89 -7.87 -4.04
N LEU A 71 17.33 -9.05 -4.33
CA LEU A 71 18.08 -10.30 -4.54
C LEU A 71 17.82 -10.87 -5.93
N GLY A 72 18.90 -11.40 -6.51
CA GLY A 72 18.91 -12.02 -7.84
C GLY A 72 19.47 -11.11 -8.94
N HIS A 73 19.71 -11.69 -10.11
CA HIS A 73 20.38 -11.06 -11.25
C HIS A 73 19.59 -11.28 -12.55
N GLY A 74 18.25 -11.10 -12.51
CA GLY A 74 17.34 -11.32 -13.63
C GLY A 74 17.86 -10.87 -15.00
N PRO A 75 17.12 -11.10 -16.10
CA PRO A 75 15.74 -11.60 -16.07
C PRO A 75 15.66 -13.12 -15.91
N TYR A 76 14.60 -13.57 -15.25
CA TYR A 76 14.25 -14.97 -15.10
C TYR A 76 13.02 -15.31 -15.97
N PRO A 77 12.87 -16.57 -16.41
CA PRO A 77 11.67 -16.97 -17.15
C PRO A 77 10.41 -16.95 -16.29
N ASN A 78 10.55 -17.15 -14.96
CA ASN A 78 9.46 -17.13 -13.98
C ASN A 78 10.00 -16.97 -12.55
N PHE A 79 9.08 -16.72 -11.59
CA PHE A 79 9.41 -16.54 -10.20
C PHE A 79 10.06 -17.79 -9.54
N GLU A 80 9.76 -19.01 -10.03
CA GLU A 80 10.36 -20.24 -9.49
C GLU A 80 11.88 -20.22 -9.71
N LYS A 81 12.31 -19.79 -10.91
CA LYS A 81 13.75 -19.69 -11.23
C LYS A 81 14.44 -18.57 -10.48
N TRP A 82 13.75 -17.47 -10.22
CA TRP A 82 14.23 -16.46 -9.30
C TRP A 82 14.37 -17.01 -7.88
N ALA A 83 13.35 -17.72 -7.36
CA ALA A 83 13.40 -18.31 -6.03
C ALA A 83 14.52 -19.36 -5.89
N ASP A 84 14.71 -20.21 -6.92
CA ASP A 84 15.81 -21.20 -6.98
C ASP A 84 17.19 -20.51 -6.88
N ASP A 85 17.34 -19.32 -7.51
CA ASP A 85 18.60 -18.57 -7.55
C ASP A 85 18.91 -17.84 -6.23
N ILE A 86 17.89 -17.39 -5.49
CA ILE A 86 18.12 -16.54 -4.31
C ILE A 86 17.99 -17.26 -2.98
N PHE A 87 17.21 -18.33 -2.88
CA PHE A 87 16.79 -18.88 -1.60
C PHE A 87 17.86 -19.79 -0.96
N TYR A 88 18.84 -19.16 -0.32
CA TYR A 88 19.87 -19.80 0.50
C TYR A 88 19.80 -19.28 1.94
N PRO A 89 18.90 -19.82 2.80
CA PRO A 89 18.61 -19.26 4.12
C PRO A 89 19.83 -19.27 5.06
N GLU A 90 20.81 -20.15 4.83
CA GLU A 90 22.03 -20.24 5.62
C GLU A 90 23.15 -19.29 5.14
N SER A 91 22.93 -18.57 4.05
CA SER A 91 23.91 -17.68 3.44
C SER A 91 23.54 -16.20 3.63
N SER A 92 24.58 -15.34 3.68
CA SER A 92 24.39 -13.88 3.63
C SER A 92 23.82 -13.46 2.26
N PRO A 93 22.94 -12.46 2.21
CA PRO A 93 22.40 -11.65 3.32
C PRO A 93 21.15 -12.25 3.96
N ILE A 94 20.63 -13.38 3.46
CA ILE A 94 19.33 -13.92 3.90
C ILE A 94 19.38 -14.32 5.36
N ARG A 95 20.42 -15.04 5.79
CA ARG A 95 20.60 -15.49 7.18
C ARG A 95 20.52 -14.34 8.18
N GLU A 96 21.23 -13.24 7.93
CA GLU A 96 21.27 -12.09 8.83
C GLU A 96 19.87 -11.44 8.94
N HIS A 97 19.20 -11.25 7.80
CA HIS A 97 17.86 -10.65 7.77
C HIS A 97 16.81 -11.56 8.43
N LEU A 98 16.89 -12.88 8.22
CA LEU A 98 15.99 -13.83 8.88
C LEU A 98 16.23 -13.91 10.39
N SER A 99 17.45 -13.62 10.87
CA SER A 99 17.79 -13.59 12.30
C SER A 99 17.12 -12.43 13.05
N ILE A 100 16.63 -11.39 12.34
CA ILE A 100 15.82 -10.32 12.92
C ILE A 100 14.45 -10.90 13.28
N PRO A 101 13.94 -10.68 14.51
CA PRO A 101 12.63 -11.19 14.89
C PRO A 101 11.54 -10.81 13.89
N LYS A 102 10.70 -11.76 13.48
CA LYS A 102 9.64 -11.52 12.47
C LYS A 102 8.74 -10.34 12.83
N ARG A 103 8.45 -10.14 14.13
CA ARG A 103 7.69 -8.98 14.60
C ARG A 103 8.36 -7.66 14.21
N VAL A 104 9.67 -7.54 14.39
CA VAL A 104 10.45 -6.33 14.03
C VAL A 104 10.38 -6.10 12.52
N ARG A 105 10.59 -7.16 11.72
CA ARG A 105 10.50 -7.07 10.25
C ARG A 105 9.12 -6.63 9.77
N LEU A 106 8.05 -7.15 10.38
CA LEU A 106 6.66 -6.75 10.07
C LEU A 106 6.42 -5.27 10.39
N TRP A 107 6.92 -4.78 11.55
CA TRP A 107 6.81 -3.37 11.92
C TRP A 107 7.50 -2.45 10.91
N TRP A 108 8.70 -2.81 10.45
CA TRP A 108 9.38 -2.06 9.40
C TRP A 108 8.58 -2.03 8.09
N GLY A 109 7.94 -3.13 7.71
CA GLY A 109 7.03 -3.15 6.57
C GLY A 109 5.82 -2.23 6.76
N GLY A 110 5.29 -2.14 7.99
CA GLY A 110 4.25 -1.17 8.34
C GLY A 110 4.73 0.28 8.22
N ILE A 111 5.94 0.58 8.70
CA ILE A 111 6.57 1.91 8.58
C ILE A 111 6.84 2.26 7.11
N LYS A 112 7.36 1.33 6.28
CA LYS A 112 7.51 1.55 4.83
C LYS A 112 6.21 2.05 4.19
N ASN A 113 5.12 1.37 4.49
CA ASN A 113 3.80 1.72 3.98
C ASN A 113 3.35 3.09 4.48
N LEU A 114 3.50 3.38 5.77
CA LEU A 114 3.15 4.68 6.36
C LEU A 114 3.92 5.84 5.70
N LEU A 115 5.24 5.68 5.49
CA LEU A 115 6.11 6.67 4.86
C LEU A 115 5.75 6.98 3.41
N SER A 116 5.02 6.10 2.74
CA SER A 116 4.50 6.29 1.38
C SER A 116 3.04 6.77 1.33
N GLY A 117 2.44 7.15 2.46
CA GLY A 117 1.06 7.64 2.52
C GLY A 117 0.00 6.54 2.53
N VAL A 118 0.41 5.29 2.64
CA VAL A 118 -0.50 4.14 2.75
C VAL A 118 -1.16 4.14 4.11
N THR A 119 -2.47 3.95 4.13
CA THR A 119 -3.28 3.79 5.34
C THR A 119 -3.84 2.39 5.49
N SER A 120 -3.90 1.63 4.38
CA SER A 120 -4.33 0.23 4.37
C SER A 120 -3.44 -0.61 3.46
N VAL A 121 -2.97 -1.76 3.94
CA VAL A 121 -2.12 -2.68 3.19
C VAL A 121 -2.67 -4.11 3.22
N CYS A 122 -2.62 -4.80 2.10
CA CYS A 122 -2.88 -6.22 2.02
C CYS A 122 -1.57 -7.00 2.11
N HIS A 123 -1.36 -7.63 3.24
CA HIS A 123 -0.19 -8.47 3.50
C HIS A 123 -0.39 -9.87 2.93
N HIS A 124 0.47 -10.32 2.01
CA HIS A 124 0.35 -11.62 1.36
C HIS A 124 0.96 -12.73 2.20
N ASN A 125 0.42 -12.95 3.37
CA ASN A 125 0.74 -14.01 4.32
C ASN A 125 -0.36 -14.10 5.38
N ALA A 126 -0.26 -15.06 6.30
CA ALA A 126 -1.22 -15.22 7.37
C ALA A 126 -1.31 -13.98 8.27
N TYR A 127 -2.53 -13.50 8.52
CA TYR A 127 -2.78 -12.36 9.42
C TYR A 127 -2.29 -12.64 10.84
N LYS A 128 -1.41 -11.81 11.37
CA LYS A 128 -0.80 -11.94 12.72
C LYS A 128 -1.49 -11.02 13.71
N LYS A 129 -2.60 -11.46 14.34
CA LYS A 129 -3.36 -10.66 15.32
C LYS A 129 -2.50 -10.11 16.47
N SER A 130 -1.45 -10.82 16.87
CA SER A 130 -0.53 -10.39 17.95
C SER A 130 0.44 -9.27 17.51
N VAL A 131 0.48 -8.91 16.23
CA VAL A 131 1.37 -7.86 15.68
C VAL A 131 0.55 -6.74 15.06
N PHE A 132 -0.51 -7.09 14.32
CA PHE A 132 -1.36 -6.14 13.60
C PHE A 132 -2.49 -5.63 14.50
N ASP A 133 -2.13 -4.98 15.59
CA ASP A 133 -3.02 -4.38 16.57
C ASP A 133 -3.33 -2.91 16.25
N ALA A 134 -3.89 -2.19 17.22
CA ALA A 134 -4.28 -0.79 17.05
C ALA A 134 -3.10 0.19 16.98
N ASP A 135 -1.91 -0.25 17.43
CA ASP A 135 -0.70 0.58 17.46
C ASP A 135 0.17 0.35 16.21
N PHE A 136 -0.18 -0.63 15.37
CA PHE A 136 0.55 -0.91 14.14
C PHE A 136 0.48 0.31 13.18
N PRO A 137 1.56 0.66 12.47
CA PRO A 137 1.66 1.90 11.71
C PRO A 137 0.54 2.16 10.71
N VAL A 138 0.01 1.11 10.09
CA VAL A 138 -1.07 1.17 9.08
C VAL A 138 -2.10 0.07 9.33
N ARG A 139 -3.29 0.21 8.78
CA ARG A 139 -4.28 -0.87 8.83
C ARG A 139 -3.84 -2.03 7.92
N VAL A 140 -3.73 -3.23 8.47
CA VAL A 140 -3.56 -4.45 7.69
C VAL A 140 -4.94 -5.05 7.40
N VAL A 141 -5.22 -5.39 6.14
CA VAL A 141 -6.48 -6.03 5.74
C VAL A 141 -6.65 -7.34 6.52
N LYS A 142 -7.79 -7.51 7.19
CA LYS A 142 -8.04 -8.65 8.09
C LYS A 142 -8.78 -9.80 7.45
N ARG A 143 -9.65 -9.49 6.48
CA ARG A 143 -10.57 -10.47 5.88
C ARG A 143 -10.15 -10.76 4.46
N TYR A 144 -9.37 -11.78 4.27
CA TYR A 144 -8.96 -12.33 2.98
C TYR A 144 -8.63 -13.81 3.12
N GLY A 145 -8.67 -14.54 2.02
CA GLY A 145 -7.99 -15.80 1.85
C GLY A 145 -6.75 -15.60 1.00
N TRP A 146 -5.80 -16.49 1.11
CA TRP A 146 -4.58 -16.40 0.32
C TRP A 146 -3.97 -17.79 0.08
N ALA A 147 -3.28 -17.90 -1.02
CA ALA A 147 -2.31 -18.94 -1.28
C ALA A 147 -1.06 -18.30 -1.87
N HIS A 148 0.11 -18.88 -1.67
CA HIS A 148 1.31 -18.29 -2.27
C HIS A 148 1.19 -18.32 -3.80
N SER A 149 1.18 -19.49 -4.41
CA SER A 149 1.10 -19.72 -5.85
C SER A 149 0.62 -21.14 -6.10
N LEU A 150 0.47 -21.55 -7.37
CA LEU A 150 0.17 -22.95 -7.71
C LEU A 150 1.32 -23.92 -7.39
N ARG A 151 2.52 -23.41 -7.12
CA ARG A 151 3.74 -24.22 -6.93
C ARG A 151 4.20 -24.30 -5.48
N PHE A 152 3.98 -23.22 -4.73
CA PHE A 152 4.40 -23.14 -3.34
C PHE A 152 3.20 -22.90 -2.42
N GLY A 153 3.17 -23.60 -1.30
CA GLY A 153 2.22 -23.33 -0.23
C GLY A 153 1.15 -24.40 -0.06
N ASN A 154 0.00 -23.96 0.41
CA ASN A 154 -1.12 -24.82 0.82
C ASN A 154 -1.90 -25.34 -0.40
N ASP A 155 -2.76 -26.34 -0.14
CA ASP A 155 -3.79 -26.73 -1.09
C ASP A 155 -4.65 -25.52 -1.50
N ILE A 156 -4.60 -25.18 -2.79
CA ILE A 156 -5.28 -23.99 -3.34
C ILE A 156 -6.78 -24.08 -3.17
N ARG A 157 -7.35 -25.27 -3.42
CA ARG A 157 -8.80 -25.49 -3.31
C ARG A 157 -9.26 -25.34 -1.86
N GLU A 158 -8.52 -25.92 -0.94
CA GLU A 158 -8.81 -25.80 0.50
C GLU A 158 -8.71 -24.34 0.96
N ALA A 159 -7.61 -23.63 0.62
CA ALA A 159 -7.41 -22.23 0.96
C ALA A 159 -8.52 -21.33 0.37
N PHE A 160 -8.93 -21.61 -0.88
CA PHE A 160 -10.02 -20.88 -1.54
C PHE A 160 -11.38 -21.12 -0.84
N LEU A 161 -11.69 -22.35 -0.48
CA LEU A 161 -12.94 -22.71 0.22
C LEU A 161 -12.96 -22.15 1.65
N ALA A 162 -11.82 -22.15 2.35
CA ALA A 162 -11.67 -21.56 3.68
C ALA A 162 -11.74 -20.01 3.68
N THR A 163 -11.63 -19.38 2.50
CA THR A 163 -11.71 -17.91 2.38
C THR A 163 -13.07 -17.41 2.88
N PRO A 164 -13.12 -16.44 3.83
CA PRO A 164 -14.37 -15.94 4.37
C PRO A 164 -15.31 -15.45 3.27
N ARG A 165 -16.62 -15.74 3.42
CA ARG A 165 -17.62 -15.33 2.42
C ARG A 165 -17.54 -13.84 2.11
N GLY A 166 -17.45 -13.50 0.82
CA GLY A 166 -17.37 -12.12 0.34
C GLY A 166 -15.99 -11.47 0.51
N ALA A 167 -14.98 -12.17 1.05
CA ALA A 167 -13.61 -11.71 1.11
C ALA A 167 -12.86 -12.02 -0.21
N PRO A 168 -11.79 -11.28 -0.55
CA PRO A 168 -10.93 -11.63 -1.67
C PRO A 168 -10.10 -12.88 -1.35
N PHE A 169 -9.80 -13.65 -2.39
CA PHE A 169 -8.80 -14.71 -2.38
C PHE A 169 -7.62 -14.27 -3.24
N ILE A 170 -6.43 -14.18 -2.66
CA ILE A 170 -5.25 -13.56 -3.27
C ILE A 170 -4.21 -14.63 -3.55
N ILE A 171 -3.64 -14.61 -4.77
CA ILE A 171 -2.66 -15.61 -5.23
C ILE A 171 -1.71 -14.99 -6.25
N HIS A 172 -0.40 -15.28 -6.14
CA HIS A 172 0.53 -15.05 -7.25
C HIS A 172 0.21 -16.01 -8.39
N LEU A 173 0.03 -15.47 -9.57
CA LEU A 173 -0.33 -16.26 -10.75
C LEU A 173 0.25 -15.64 -12.00
N ALA A 174 0.72 -16.47 -12.92
CA ALA A 174 1.31 -16.05 -14.18
C ALA A 174 2.48 -15.06 -13.96
N GLU A 175 3.27 -15.27 -12.92
CA GLU A 175 4.48 -14.52 -12.65
C GLU A 175 5.66 -15.12 -13.41
N GLY A 176 5.65 -14.93 -14.71
CA GLY A 176 6.66 -15.42 -15.65
C GLY A 176 6.32 -15.03 -17.09
N SER A 177 7.29 -15.17 -17.98
CA SER A 177 7.15 -14.93 -19.41
C SER A 177 7.06 -16.25 -20.22
N ASP A 178 7.18 -17.40 -19.54
CA ASP A 178 7.13 -18.70 -20.18
C ASP A 178 5.68 -19.22 -20.34
N LYS A 179 5.53 -20.25 -21.18
CA LYS A 179 4.23 -20.88 -21.44
C LYS A 179 3.60 -21.46 -20.18
N LYS A 180 4.41 -22.03 -19.28
CA LYS A 180 3.96 -22.62 -18.01
C LYS A 180 3.22 -21.60 -17.16
N SER A 181 3.82 -20.42 -16.99
CA SER A 181 3.20 -19.31 -16.27
C SER A 181 1.91 -18.84 -16.96
N GLY A 182 1.88 -18.77 -18.29
CA GLY A 182 0.68 -18.39 -19.04
C GLY A 182 -0.48 -19.36 -18.91
N ASP A 183 -0.19 -20.64 -18.70
CA ASP A 183 -1.21 -21.70 -18.56
C ASP A 183 -1.77 -21.81 -17.12
N GLU A 184 -1.14 -21.21 -16.12
CA GLU A 184 -1.55 -21.29 -14.70
C GLU A 184 -3.00 -20.87 -14.45
N ILE A 185 -3.53 -19.93 -15.21
CA ILE A 185 -4.92 -19.48 -15.02
C ILE A 185 -5.93 -20.58 -15.37
N PHE A 186 -5.61 -21.45 -16.32
CA PHE A 186 -6.48 -22.58 -16.70
C PHE A 186 -6.43 -23.68 -15.63
N ASP A 187 -5.28 -23.83 -14.95
CA ASP A 187 -5.16 -24.73 -13.81
C ASP A 187 -5.97 -24.21 -12.63
N LEU A 188 -5.91 -22.90 -12.33
CA LEU A 188 -6.68 -22.27 -11.29
C LEU A 188 -8.19 -22.38 -11.53
N ASP A 189 -8.63 -22.25 -12.79
CA ASP A 189 -10.03 -22.45 -13.18
C ASP A 189 -10.47 -23.90 -12.98
N ARG A 190 -9.65 -24.86 -13.39
CA ARG A 190 -9.91 -26.31 -13.22
C ARG A 190 -10.02 -26.72 -11.75
N ILE A 191 -9.22 -26.10 -10.86
CA ILE A 191 -9.29 -26.27 -9.40
C ILE A 191 -10.61 -25.71 -8.86
N GLY A 192 -11.29 -24.79 -9.59
CA GLY A 192 -12.50 -24.09 -9.17
C GLY A 192 -12.22 -22.90 -8.25
N ALA A 193 -11.00 -22.37 -8.27
CA ALA A 193 -10.56 -21.22 -7.47
C ALA A 193 -10.53 -19.90 -8.25
N LEU A 194 -11.04 -19.87 -9.49
CA LEU A 194 -11.13 -18.68 -10.32
C LEU A 194 -12.57 -18.15 -10.35
N ASN A 195 -12.81 -17.00 -9.70
CA ASN A 195 -14.11 -16.31 -9.76
C ASN A 195 -13.95 -14.81 -9.39
N SER A 196 -15.05 -14.08 -9.21
CA SER A 196 -15.06 -12.64 -8.91
C SER A 196 -14.41 -12.26 -7.58
N ARG A 197 -14.10 -13.22 -6.69
CA ARG A 197 -13.34 -12.99 -5.46
C ARG A 197 -11.84 -13.16 -5.65
N THR A 198 -11.42 -13.79 -6.74
CA THR A 198 -10.01 -14.07 -7.00
C THR A 198 -9.28 -12.80 -7.38
N VAL A 199 -8.15 -12.58 -6.75
CA VAL A 199 -7.23 -11.47 -6.98
C VAL A 199 -5.89 -12.06 -7.37
N ILE A 200 -5.54 -11.89 -8.62
CA ILE A 200 -4.31 -12.39 -9.22
C ILE A 200 -3.23 -11.33 -9.04
N VAL A 201 -2.12 -11.69 -8.41
CA VAL A 201 -0.94 -10.82 -8.30
C VAL A 201 -0.01 -11.13 -9.47
N HIS A 202 0.61 -10.09 -10.02
CA HIS A 202 1.46 -10.06 -11.21
C HIS A 202 0.71 -10.26 -12.52
N GLY A 203 0.33 -11.48 -12.90
CA GLY A 203 -0.41 -11.76 -14.11
C GLY A 203 0.35 -11.55 -15.44
N VAL A 204 1.69 -11.42 -15.39
CA VAL A 204 2.54 -11.01 -16.52
C VAL A 204 2.46 -12.00 -17.69
N GLY A 205 2.43 -13.29 -17.41
CA GLY A 205 2.37 -14.36 -18.41
C GLY A 205 0.99 -14.60 -18.99
N LEU A 206 -0.05 -13.90 -18.54
CA LEU A 206 -1.41 -14.11 -19.06
C LEU A 206 -1.48 -13.81 -20.56
N THR A 207 -1.86 -14.81 -21.33
CA THR A 207 -2.18 -14.64 -22.76
C THR A 207 -3.53 -13.93 -22.94
N GLU A 208 -3.87 -13.47 -24.15
CA GLU A 208 -5.20 -12.86 -24.39
C GLU A 208 -6.34 -13.82 -23.99
N ARG A 209 -6.22 -15.11 -24.29
CA ARG A 209 -7.17 -16.13 -23.84
C ARG A 209 -7.25 -16.22 -22.30
N GLY A 210 -6.11 -16.07 -21.61
CA GLY A 210 -6.07 -15.99 -20.14
C GLY A 210 -6.77 -14.75 -19.61
N HIS A 211 -6.53 -13.59 -20.24
CA HIS A 211 -7.24 -12.35 -19.90
C HIS A 211 -8.75 -12.42 -20.14
N GLU A 212 -9.19 -13.06 -21.23
CA GLU A 212 -10.62 -13.30 -21.50
C GLU A 212 -11.24 -14.17 -20.40
N LEU A 213 -10.56 -15.26 -20.03
CA LEU A 213 -11.02 -16.14 -18.96
C LEU A 213 -11.12 -15.39 -17.62
N ARG A 214 -10.07 -14.62 -17.26
CA ARG A 214 -10.06 -13.75 -16.09
C ARG A 214 -11.26 -12.78 -16.09
N ARG A 215 -11.47 -12.05 -17.21
CA ARG A 215 -12.58 -11.09 -17.34
C ARG A 215 -13.95 -11.78 -17.23
N ARG A 216 -14.12 -12.94 -17.84
CA ARG A 216 -15.37 -13.74 -17.77
C ARG A 216 -15.72 -14.12 -16.34
N HIS A 217 -14.74 -14.49 -15.54
CA HIS A 217 -14.90 -14.81 -14.12
C HIS A 217 -14.95 -13.57 -13.21
N GLY A 218 -14.64 -12.39 -13.72
CA GLY A 218 -14.59 -11.14 -12.96
C GLY A 218 -13.43 -11.07 -11.96
N ALA A 219 -12.38 -11.89 -12.15
CA ALA A 219 -11.20 -11.86 -11.29
C ALA A 219 -10.39 -10.58 -11.51
N ALA A 220 -9.80 -10.07 -10.42
CA ALA A 220 -9.04 -8.82 -10.41
C ALA A 220 -7.53 -9.06 -10.56
N LEU A 221 -6.79 -8.00 -10.85
CA LEU A 221 -5.32 -7.98 -10.90
C LEU A 221 -4.76 -7.05 -9.84
N VAL A 222 -3.62 -7.42 -9.25
CA VAL A 222 -2.72 -6.52 -8.56
C VAL A 222 -1.43 -6.44 -9.36
N TRP A 223 -1.09 -5.26 -9.79
CA TRP A 223 0.09 -4.99 -10.60
C TRP A 223 1.23 -4.43 -9.73
N CYS A 224 2.42 -5.01 -9.88
CA CYS A 224 3.65 -4.62 -9.19
C CYS A 224 4.74 -4.33 -10.24
N PRO A 225 4.69 -3.17 -10.92
CA PRO A 225 5.52 -2.92 -12.10
C PRO A 225 7.01 -3.04 -11.87
N THR A 226 7.56 -2.52 -10.76
CA THR A 226 9.02 -2.56 -10.54
C THR A 226 9.51 -3.97 -10.22
N SER A 227 8.75 -4.74 -9.44
CA SER A 227 9.03 -6.14 -9.17
C SER A 227 9.03 -6.97 -10.46
N ASN A 228 7.99 -6.82 -11.30
CA ASN A 228 7.89 -7.50 -12.58
C ASN A 228 9.08 -7.18 -13.50
N ARG A 229 9.43 -5.89 -13.62
CA ARG A 229 10.56 -5.44 -14.45
C ARG A 229 11.89 -6.00 -13.99
N PHE A 230 12.11 -6.05 -12.68
CA PHE A 230 13.34 -6.61 -12.11
C PHE A 230 13.42 -8.12 -12.33
N THR A 231 12.36 -8.85 -12.00
CA THR A 231 12.36 -10.31 -12.04
C THR A 231 12.31 -10.85 -13.48
N LEU A 232 11.47 -10.24 -14.33
CA LEU A 232 11.09 -10.80 -15.64
C LEU A 232 11.53 -9.96 -16.84
N ALA A 233 12.10 -8.75 -16.63
CA ALA A 233 12.39 -7.72 -17.63
C ALA A 233 11.14 -7.27 -18.44
N THR A 234 9.95 -7.68 -18.02
CA THR A 234 8.67 -7.35 -18.67
C THR A 234 7.60 -7.09 -17.62
N THR A 235 6.47 -6.51 -18.03
CA THR A 235 5.33 -6.26 -17.15
C THR A 235 4.03 -6.23 -17.96
N LEU A 236 2.88 -6.11 -17.28
CA LEU A 236 1.58 -5.94 -17.95
C LEU A 236 1.51 -4.61 -18.69
N ASP A 237 0.92 -4.60 -19.86
CA ASP A 237 0.53 -3.37 -20.58
C ASP A 237 -0.80 -2.84 -20.01
N VAL A 238 -0.73 -2.27 -18.82
CA VAL A 238 -1.92 -1.73 -18.12
C VAL A 238 -2.49 -0.52 -18.85
N ALA A 239 -1.68 0.23 -19.60
CA ALA A 239 -2.13 1.38 -20.38
C ALA A 239 -3.13 0.97 -21.48
N ALA A 240 -2.96 -0.21 -22.07
CA ALA A 240 -3.88 -0.78 -23.05
C ALA A 240 -5.12 -1.45 -22.45
N MET A 241 -5.13 -1.68 -21.11
CA MET A 241 -6.27 -2.32 -20.44
C MET A 241 -7.42 -1.34 -20.22
N GLY A 242 -8.65 -1.85 -20.37
CA GLY A 242 -9.86 -1.05 -20.27
C GLY A 242 -10.43 -0.96 -18.84
N ARG A 243 -11.44 -0.10 -18.64
CA ARG A 243 -12.13 0.07 -17.34
C ARG A 243 -12.77 -1.22 -16.80
N ARG A 244 -13.01 -2.22 -17.61
CA ARG A 244 -13.53 -3.54 -17.18
C ARG A 244 -12.48 -4.40 -16.50
N ASP A 245 -11.21 -4.07 -16.69
CA ASP A 245 -10.12 -4.73 -16.03
C ASP A 245 -9.99 -4.16 -14.60
N ARG A 246 -10.41 -4.96 -13.64
CA ARG A 246 -10.33 -4.62 -12.21
C ARG A 246 -8.87 -4.71 -11.77
N ILE A 247 -8.17 -3.56 -11.74
CA ILE A 247 -6.73 -3.49 -11.48
C ILE A 247 -6.47 -2.57 -10.29
N SER A 248 -5.51 -2.94 -9.45
CA SER A 248 -4.92 -2.09 -8.41
C SER A 248 -3.39 -2.23 -8.40
N LEU A 249 -2.70 -1.32 -7.70
CA LEU A 249 -1.25 -1.39 -7.50
C LEU A 249 -0.91 -2.08 -6.17
N GLY A 250 0.20 -2.84 -6.19
CA GLY A 250 0.89 -3.36 -5.04
C GLY A 250 2.37 -3.00 -5.10
N SER A 251 3.02 -2.88 -3.94
CA SER A 251 4.46 -2.58 -3.89
C SER A 251 5.34 -3.83 -3.86
N ASP A 252 4.75 -5.01 -3.64
CA ASP A 252 5.51 -6.23 -3.39
C ASP A 252 6.54 -6.04 -2.25
N SER A 253 7.56 -6.88 -2.17
CA SER A 253 8.63 -6.79 -1.18
C SER A 253 9.89 -6.13 -1.73
N ALA A 254 10.77 -5.68 -0.83
CA ALA A 254 12.08 -5.16 -1.21
C ALA A 254 13.00 -6.21 -1.86
N LEU A 255 12.63 -7.50 -1.83
CA LEU A 255 13.39 -8.56 -2.51
C LEU A 255 13.45 -8.37 -4.03
N THR A 256 12.40 -7.77 -4.61
CA THR A 256 12.24 -7.58 -6.05
C THR A 256 11.87 -6.15 -6.44
N ALA A 257 11.14 -5.43 -5.57
CA ALA A 257 10.67 -4.07 -5.85
C ALA A 257 11.79 -3.02 -5.75
N GLU A 258 11.58 -1.87 -6.39
CA GLU A 258 12.52 -0.75 -6.37
C GLU A 258 12.43 0.10 -5.10
N GLY A 259 11.29 0.06 -4.39
CA GLY A 259 11.06 0.90 -3.23
C GLY A 259 9.71 0.66 -2.55
N ASP A 260 8.90 1.73 -2.48
CA ASP A 260 7.59 1.73 -1.84
C ASP A 260 6.44 1.99 -2.84
N LEU A 261 5.21 2.15 -2.35
CA LEU A 261 4.06 2.39 -3.23
C LEU A 261 4.17 3.68 -4.06
N LEU A 262 4.86 4.71 -3.58
CA LEU A 262 5.10 5.92 -4.38
C LEU A 262 6.07 5.65 -5.53
N ASP A 263 7.00 4.72 -5.38
CA ASP A 263 7.89 4.28 -6.46
C ASP A 263 7.09 3.49 -7.51
N GLU A 264 6.16 2.63 -7.10
CA GLU A 264 5.25 1.90 -8.00
C GLU A 264 4.31 2.85 -8.77
N ILE A 265 3.76 3.89 -8.11
CA ILE A 265 2.95 4.94 -8.75
C ILE A 265 3.75 5.63 -9.86
N ARG A 266 5.01 5.98 -9.61
CA ARG A 266 5.89 6.60 -10.62
C ARG A 266 6.26 5.61 -11.73
N ALA A 267 6.48 4.35 -11.40
CA ALA A 267 6.73 3.31 -12.39
C ALA A 267 5.52 3.11 -13.30
N ALA A 268 4.31 3.04 -12.75
CA ALA A 268 3.07 2.95 -13.51
C ALA A 268 2.91 4.13 -14.49
N HIS A 269 3.27 5.33 -14.05
CA HIS A 269 3.23 6.51 -14.92
C HIS A 269 4.28 6.43 -16.05
N ARG A 270 5.49 5.94 -15.76
CA ARG A 270 6.53 5.71 -16.79
C ARG A 270 6.11 4.64 -17.82
N GLU A 271 5.28 3.67 -17.41
CA GLU A 271 4.68 2.66 -18.31
C GLU A 271 3.47 3.23 -19.11
N GLY A 272 3.22 4.54 -19.07
CA GLY A 272 2.20 5.22 -19.89
C GLY A 272 0.79 5.19 -19.32
N VAL A 273 0.59 4.74 -18.09
CA VAL A 273 -0.75 4.73 -17.47
C VAL A 273 -1.19 6.15 -17.10
N ASP A 274 -2.44 6.48 -17.44
CA ASP A 274 -3.04 7.78 -17.15
C ASP A 274 -3.04 8.08 -15.64
N PRO A 275 -2.66 9.31 -15.19
CA PRO A 275 -2.63 9.67 -13.78
C PRO A 275 -3.93 9.42 -13.02
N ARG A 276 -5.10 9.61 -13.65
CA ARG A 276 -6.41 9.34 -13.02
C ARG A 276 -6.64 7.85 -12.79
N GLN A 277 -6.18 7.02 -13.72
CA GLN A 277 -6.23 5.57 -13.55
C GLN A 277 -5.32 5.14 -12.41
N ILE A 278 -4.07 5.63 -12.33
CA ILE A 278 -3.15 5.35 -11.23
C ILE A 278 -3.75 5.80 -9.89
N TYR A 279 -4.31 7.01 -9.82
CA TYR A 279 -5.01 7.48 -8.61
C TYR A 279 -6.10 6.51 -8.16
N SER A 280 -6.93 6.03 -9.09
CA SER A 280 -7.96 5.03 -8.80
C SER A 280 -7.36 3.71 -8.31
N MET A 281 -6.24 3.25 -8.91
CA MET A 281 -5.58 1.97 -8.61
C MET A 281 -4.98 1.91 -7.19
N VAL A 282 -4.76 3.04 -6.54
CA VAL A 282 -4.29 3.12 -5.14
C VAL A 282 -5.34 3.68 -4.18
N THR A 283 -6.57 3.90 -4.65
CA THR A 283 -7.70 4.40 -3.84
C THR A 283 -8.96 3.56 -4.09
N GLY A 284 -9.93 4.06 -4.86
CA GLY A 284 -11.23 3.42 -5.07
C GLY A 284 -11.14 2.03 -5.69
N SER A 285 -10.37 1.84 -6.77
CA SER A 285 -10.20 0.52 -7.40
C SER A 285 -9.50 -0.47 -6.47
N ALA A 286 -8.50 -0.04 -5.70
CA ALA A 286 -7.85 -0.89 -4.71
C ALA A 286 -8.83 -1.34 -3.61
N ALA A 287 -9.68 -0.42 -3.12
CA ALA A 287 -10.73 -0.76 -2.16
C ALA A 287 -11.72 -1.79 -2.73
N ASP A 288 -12.12 -1.64 -4.00
CA ASP A 288 -13.02 -2.57 -4.68
C ASP A 288 -12.37 -3.95 -4.94
N VAL A 289 -11.11 -3.98 -5.35
CA VAL A 289 -10.32 -5.21 -5.55
C VAL A 289 -10.20 -5.98 -4.23
N LEU A 290 -9.84 -5.30 -3.15
CA LEU A 290 -9.71 -5.88 -1.81
C LEU A 290 -11.03 -6.02 -1.05
N ARG A 291 -12.15 -5.61 -1.65
CA ARG A 291 -13.51 -5.68 -1.08
C ARG A 291 -13.61 -5.01 0.29
N LEU A 292 -12.95 -3.87 0.47
CA LEU A 292 -13.03 -3.05 1.66
C LEU A 292 -14.42 -2.38 1.75
N ARG A 293 -14.95 -2.18 2.97
CA ARG A 293 -16.37 -1.80 3.15
C ARG A 293 -16.61 -0.58 4.04
N ASN A 294 -15.55 0.03 4.53
CA ASN A 294 -15.68 1.16 5.47
C ASN A 294 -15.37 2.51 4.82
N GLY A 295 -15.42 2.58 3.47
CA GLY A 295 -15.16 3.79 2.71
C GLY A 295 -13.67 4.11 2.55
N GLU A 296 -12.80 3.11 2.73
CA GLU A 296 -11.36 3.25 2.44
C GLU A 296 -11.16 3.74 0.99
N GLY A 297 -10.16 4.60 0.78
CA GLY A 297 -9.88 5.20 -0.53
C GLY A 297 -10.88 6.29 -0.98
N LYS A 298 -11.74 6.79 -0.07
CA LYS A 298 -12.73 7.84 -0.35
C LYS A 298 -12.73 8.92 0.73
N LEU A 299 -12.98 10.18 0.32
CA LEU A 299 -13.18 11.33 1.21
C LEU A 299 -14.65 11.73 1.21
N GLN A 300 -15.49 10.99 1.92
CA GLN A 300 -16.93 11.27 2.03
C GLN A 300 -17.45 11.00 3.43
N PRO A 301 -18.54 11.65 3.85
CA PRO A 301 -19.17 11.37 5.13
C PRO A 301 -19.44 9.88 5.34
N GLY A 302 -19.15 9.36 6.53
CA GLY A 302 -19.29 7.95 6.88
C GLY A 302 -18.08 7.07 6.55
N SER A 303 -17.16 7.50 5.67
CA SER A 303 -15.91 6.79 5.39
C SER A 303 -14.97 6.78 6.58
N ASN A 304 -14.10 5.78 6.68
CA ASN A 304 -12.95 5.85 7.56
C ASN A 304 -12.17 7.14 7.29
N ALA A 305 -11.76 7.83 8.34
CA ALA A 305 -10.92 9.01 8.23
C ALA A 305 -9.46 8.61 8.00
N ASP A 306 -9.22 8.03 6.83
CA ASP A 306 -7.92 7.64 6.30
C ASP A 306 -7.48 8.71 5.30
N LEU A 307 -6.46 9.50 5.66
CA LEU A 307 -6.08 10.69 4.91
C LEU A 307 -4.59 10.66 4.59
N LEU A 308 -4.27 11.07 3.37
CA LEU A 308 -2.94 11.49 2.98
C LEU A 308 -2.96 13.01 2.75
N VAL A 309 -2.19 13.74 3.53
CA VAL A 309 -2.05 15.19 3.40
C VAL A 309 -0.70 15.50 2.79
N VAL A 310 -0.69 16.21 1.69
CA VAL A 310 0.54 16.56 0.95
C VAL A 310 0.61 18.06 0.68
N LYS A 311 1.80 18.56 0.39
CA LYS A 311 1.99 19.93 -0.10
C LYS A 311 1.15 20.17 -1.34
N ARG A 312 0.35 21.24 -1.33
CA ARG A 312 -0.46 21.62 -2.49
C ARG A 312 0.44 22.05 -3.65
N ARG A 313 0.03 21.66 -4.84
CA ARG A 313 0.58 22.12 -6.12
C ARG A 313 -0.59 22.54 -7.01
N ASP A 314 -0.34 23.43 -7.96
CA ASP A 314 -1.39 23.94 -8.85
C ASP A 314 -1.59 23.05 -10.09
N VAL A 315 -1.85 21.78 -9.81
CA VAL A 315 -2.15 20.71 -10.76
C VAL A 315 -3.25 19.81 -10.19
N SER A 316 -3.76 18.88 -10.97
CA SER A 316 -4.80 17.94 -10.51
C SER A 316 -4.35 17.05 -9.35
N PRO A 317 -5.28 16.56 -8.51
CA PRO A 317 -4.93 15.63 -7.42
C PRO A 317 -4.15 14.38 -7.89
N ALA A 318 -4.48 13.85 -9.06
CA ALA A 318 -3.76 12.73 -9.64
C ALA A 318 -2.30 13.08 -9.99
N GLU A 319 -2.07 14.23 -10.58
CA GLU A 319 -0.71 14.71 -10.89
C GLU A 319 0.09 15.05 -9.63
N VAL A 320 -0.57 15.61 -8.59
CA VAL A 320 0.07 15.80 -7.28
C VAL A 320 0.53 14.47 -6.75
N LEU A 321 -0.32 13.42 -6.80
CA LEU A 321 0.01 12.08 -6.30
C LEU A 321 1.20 11.48 -7.04
N ILE A 322 1.26 11.55 -8.39
CA ILE A 322 2.41 11.08 -9.19
C ILE A 322 3.71 11.74 -8.75
N GLY A 323 3.68 13.05 -8.51
CA GLY A 323 4.85 13.82 -8.10
C GLY A 323 5.18 13.74 -6.59
N THR A 324 4.36 13.05 -5.79
CA THR A 324 4.55 12.97 -4.34
C THR A 324 5.79 12.14 -3.99
N ARG A 325 6.56 12.64 -3.03
CA ARG A 325 7.67 11.96 -2.35
C ARG A 325 7.52 12.19 -0.85
N LEU A 326 8.28 11.48 -0.02
CA LEU A 326 8.19 11.61 1.44
C LEU A 326 8.28 13.07 1.92
N ASN A 327 9.18 13.88 1.36
CA ASN A 327 9.35 15.30 1.71
C ASN A 327 8.16 16.21 1.34
N ALA A 328 7.20 15.70 0.59
CA ALA A 328 5.95 16.39 0.27
C ALA A 328 4.79 15.92 1.15
N ILE A 329 4.94 14.83 1.91
CA ILE A 329 3.93 14.34 2.83
C ILE A 329 3.96 15.18 4.10
N GLU A 330 2.83 15.79 4.42
CA GLU A 330 2.67 16.62 5.61
C GLU A 330 2.01 15.85 6.76
N MET A 331 1.08 14.92 6.46
CA MET A 331 0.44 14.08 7.45
C MET A 331 -0.12 12.81 6.79
N VAL A 332 -0.06 11.71 7.52
CA VAL A 332 -0.85 10.50 7.24
C VAL A 332 -1.72 10.21 8.45
N MET A 333 -3.02 10.08 8.22
CA MET A 333 -4.01 9.80 9.26
C MET A 333 -4.66 8.43 8.99
N VAL A 334 -4.69 7.58 10.00
CA VAL A 334 -5.31 6.25 9.96
C VAL A 334 -6.44 6.20 10.97
N SER A 335 -7.65 5.90 10.51
CA SER A 335 -8.85 5.86 11.37
C SER A 335 -9.00 7.11 12.25
N GLY A 336 -8.77 8.29 11.68
CA GLY A 336 -8.93 9.58 12.35
C GLY A 336 -7.82 9.95 13.34
N LYS A 337 -6.73 9.18 13.40
CA LYS A 337 -5.57 9.47 14.23
C LYS A 337 -4.35 9.75 13.36
N PRO A 338 -3.59 10.83 13.60
CA PRO A 338 -2.30 11.03 12.97
C PRO A 338 -1.35 9.86 13.30
N HIS A 339 -0.69 9.34 12.27
CA HIS A 339 0.34 8.30 12.38
C HIS A 339 1.69 8.76 11.84
N LEU A 340 1.68 9.74 10.90
CA LEU A 340 2.87 10.44 10.42
C LEU A 340 2.55 11.94 10.37
N VAL A 341 3.48 12.77 10.81
CA VAL A 341 3.44 14.23 10.64
C VAL A 341 4.79 14.77 10.23
N SER A 342 4.82 15.78 9.36
CA SER A 342 6.03 16.54 9.03
C SER A 342 6.43 17.45 10.20
N ALA A 343 7.68 17.89 10.22
CA ALA A 343 8.13 18.87 11.21
C ALA A 343 7.28 20.17 11.18
N LYS A 344 6.84 20.58 9.97
CA LYS A 344 5.97 21.76 9.80
C LYS A 344 4.64 21.60 10.54
N ILE A 345 3.97 20.48 10.34
CA ILE A 345 2.67 20.21 10.98
C ILE A 345 2.85 20.00 12.48
N ALA A 346 3.93 19.33 12.90
CA ALA A 346 4.23 19.07 14.32
C ALA A 346 4.31 20.36 15.14
N LEU A 347 4.88 21.44 14.60
CA LEU A 347 4.98 22.75 15.26
C LEU A 347 3.60 23.39 15.57
N GLY A 348 2.58 23.06 14.78
CA GLY A 348 1.22 23.58 14.96
C GLY A 348 0.28 22.60 15.68
N CYS A 349 0.76 21.45 16.10
CA CYS A 349 -0.08 20.47 16.79
C CYS A 349 -0.34 20.86 18.25
N PRO A 350 -1.57 20.64 18.75
CA PRO A 350 -1.88 20.83 20.16
C PRO A 350 -1.06 19.90 21.06
N PRO A 351 -0.80 20.29 22.33
CA PRO A 351 -0.14 19.42 23.30
C PRO A 351 -0.82 18.05 23.39
N GLY A 352 -0.03 16.98 23.52
CA GLY A 352 -0.51 15.59 23.65
C GLY A 352 -0.90 14.90 22.35
N LEU A 353 -1.08 15.61 21.24
CA LEU A 353 -1.43 14.96 19.96
C LEU A 353 -0.32 14.06 19.43
N LEU A 354 0.92 14.42 19.70
CA LEU A 354 2.11 13.69 19.25
C LEU A 354 2.68 12.73 20.33
N ASP A 355 1.94 12.47 21.38
CA ASP A 355 2.37 11.49 22.39
C ASP A 355 2.55 10.11 21.73
N GLY A 356 3.71 9.48 21.98
CA GLY A 356 4.10 8.21 21.38
C GLY A 356 4.63 8.30 19.93
N PHE A 357 4.89 9.51 19.44
CA PHE A 357 5.63 9.69 18.19
C PHE A 357 7.14 9.67 18.43
N GLU A 358 7.86 9.10 17.48
CA GLU A 358 9.32 9.18 17.43
C GLU A 358 9.74 9.76 16.08
N ASP A 359 10.90 10.40 16.06
CA ASP A 359 11.52 10.90 14.84
C ASP A 359 12.05 9.75 13.98
N ILE A 360 11.98 9.92 12.68
CA ILE A 360 12.62 9.05 11.69
C ILE A 360 13.15 9.91 10.55
N GLU A 361 14.36 9.62 10.12
CA GLU A 361 14.95 10.19 8.92
C GLU A 361 15.09 9.12 7.85
N VAL A 362 14.69 9.44 6.62
CA VAL A 362 14.80 8.59 5.44
C VAL A 362 15.42 9.40 4.31
N GLU A 363 16.59 9.00 3.84
CA GLU A 363 17.31 9.71 2.75
C GLU A 363 17.38 11.24 2.99
N GLY A 364 17.71 11.67 4.23
CA GLY A 364 17.80 13.08 4.61
C GLY A 364 16.46 13.81 4.81
N THR A 365 15.34 13.10 4.71
CA THR A 365 14.00 13.66 5.01
C THR A 365 13.54 13.20 6.37
N SER A 366 13.32 14.15 7.30
CA SER A 366 12.86 13.86 8.67
C SER A 366 11.36 14.05 8.81
N CYS A 367 10.71 13.16 9.54
CA CYS A 367 9.32 13.27 9.98
C CYS A 367 9.12 12.56 11.33
N PHE A 368 7.94 12.72 11.92
CA PHE A 368 7.56 12.03 13.14
C PHE A 368 6.53 10.95 12.83
N VAL A 369 6.72 9.76 13.40
CA VAL A 369 5.82 8.62 13.19
C VAL A 369 5.38 8.02 14.51
N ARG A 370 4.15 7.57 14.58
CA ARG A 370 3.62 6.81 15.73
C ARG A 370 4.10 5.36 15.65
N ALA A 371 5.36 5.15 16.00
CA ALA A 371 6.00 3.84 16.00
C ALA A 371 7.24 3.86 16.90
N PRO A 372 7.65 2.74 17.51
CA PRO A 372 8.84 2.65 18.37
C PRO A 372 10.12 2.56 17.54
N VAL A 373 10.44 3.60 16.75
CA VAL A 373 11.52 3.61 15.74
C VAL A 373 12.89 3.31 16.38
N ARG A 374 13.21 3.95 17.51
CA ARG A 374 14.51 3.77 18.19
C ARG A 374 14.72 2.34 18.62
N ARG A 375 13.67 1.72 19.18
CA ARG A 375 13.73 0.30 19.57
C ARG A 375 13.89 -0.60 18.36
N LEU A 376 13.12 -0.36 17.28
CA LEU A 376 13.22 -1.15 16.04
C LEU A 376 14.61 -1.02 15.40
N LEU A 377 15.19 0.19 15.37
CA LEU A 377 16.56 0.42 14.90
C LEU A 377 17.58 -0.32 15.75
N GLN A 378 17.46 -0.28 17.07
CA GLN A 378 18.36 -0.99 17.97
C GLN A 378 18.33 -2.50 17.71
N GLU A 379 17.14 -3.10 17.65
CA GLU A 379 16.98 -4.54 17.41
C GLU A 379 17.49 -4.93 16.01
N THR A 380 17.34 -4.07 15.01
CA THR A 380 17.82 -4.32 13.63
C THR A 380 19.33 -4.17 13.53
N ARG A 381 19.90 -3.09 14.11
CA ARG A 381 21.36 -2.84 14.10
C ARG A 381 22.17 -3.92 14.77
N LEU A 382 21.63 -4.61 15.76
CA LEU A 382 22.27 -5.77 16.39
C LEU A 382 22.53 -6.93 15.40
N ARG A 383 21.85 -6.96 14.27
CA ARG A 383 21.93 -8.04 13.26
C ARG A 383 22.55 -7.57 11.93
N LEU A 384 22.20 -6.36 11.50
CA LEU A 384 22.62 -5.84 10.19
C LEU A 384 23.74 -4.78 10.27
N GLY A 385 24.14 -4.37 11.49
CA GLY A 385 25.08 -3.26 11.65
C GLY A 385 24.40 -1.88 11.59
N PRO A 386 25.18 -0.79 11.54
CA PRO A 386 24.68 0.58 11.70
C PRO A 386 23.81 1.06 10.52
N ASP A 387 24.06 0.56 9.33
CA ASP A 387 23.42 1.02 8.09
C ASP A 387 22.14 0.21 7.81
N VAL A 388 21.02 0.67 8.37
CA VAL A 388 19.72 0.05 8.14
C VAL A 388 19.06 0.66 6.92
N CYS A 389 18.65 -0.19 5.98
CA CYS A 389 17.87 0.20 4.81
C CYS A 389 16.46 -0.38 4.89
N LEU A 390 15.46 0.43 4.54
CA LEU A 390 14.06 0.06 4.44
C LEU A 390 13.62 0.23 2.98
N ALA A 391 13.31 -0.87 2.30
CA ALA A 391 13.01 -0.86 0.87
C ALA A 391 14.08 -0.10 0.05
N GLY A 392 15.34 -0.38 0.31
CA GLY A 392 16.48 0.24 -0.37
C GLY A 392 16.85 1.66 0.10
N LYS A 393 16.08 2.28 0.99
CA LYS A 393 16.29 3.65 1.49
C LYS A 393 16.92 3.61 2.88
N ARG A 394 18.02 4.38 3.10
CA ARG A 394 18.67 4.46 4.42
C ARG A 394 17.74 5.10 5.44
N VAL A 395 17.68 4.53 6.66
CA VAL A 395 16.87 5.03 7.77
C VAL A 395 17.70 5.26 9.01
N SER A 396 17.39 6.36 9.72
CA SER A 396 17.97 6.73 11.03
C SER A 396 16.90 7.40 11.93
N ALA A 397 17.23 7.62 13.22
CA ALA A 397 16.41 8.31 14.19
C ALA A 397 17.31 8.88 15.29
#